data_c5e45034ca8fa0087c741dab4d2badda
#
_entry.id   c5e45034ca8fa0087c741dab4d2badda
#
_cell.length_a   1.000
_cell.length_b   1.000
_cell.length_c   1.000
_cell.angle_alpha   90.00
_cell.angle_beta   90.00
_cell.angle_gamma   90.00
#
_symmetry.space_group_name_H-M   'P 1'
#
loop_
_entity.id
_entity.type
_entity.pdbx_description
1 polymer ?
#
loop_
_entity_poly.entity_id
_entity_poly.type
_entity_poly.pdbx_seq_one_letter_code
_entity_poly.pdbx_strand_id
1 'polypeptide(L)'
;MSASPDTLQRLEATVRGRVQGVGFRHFTRRTAQGLGLVGFVRNDPDGTVTVIAEGARSALDELAGALHDGPRAAEVEHVETSWASPRDDFDDFSVAYH
;
A
#
# COMPACT_ATOMS: atom_id res chain seq x y z
N MET A 1 13.51 -18.06 12.65
CA MET A 1 14.20 -17.72 11.40
C MET A 1 13.63 -16.44 10.85
N SER A 2 14.49 -15.53 10.42
CA SER A 2 14.02 -14.34 9.73
C SER A 2 13.54 -14.68 8.32
N ALA A 3 12.50 -14.01 7.85
CA ALA A 3 12.02 -14.19 6.50
C ALA A 3 13.06 -13.67 5.49
N SER A 4 13.20 -14.35 4.37
CA SER A 4 13.99 -13.88 3.25
C SER A 4 13.33 -12.63 2.65
N PRO A 5 14.09 -11.68 2.04
CA PRO A 5 13.52 -10.54 1.36
C PRO A 5 12.52 -10.93 0.25
N ASP A 6 12.63 -12.14 -0.29
CA ASP A 6 11.76 -12.64 -1.36
C ASP A 6 10.59 -13.47 -0.83
N THR A 7 10.47 -13.66 0.47
CA THR A 7 9.32 -14.33 1.06
C THR A 7 8.06 -13.56 0.75
N LEU A 8 7.03 -14.28 0.25
CA LEU A 8 5.75 -13.66 -0.06
C LEU A 8 5.00 -13.33 1.23
N GLN A 9 4.52 -12.10 1.32
CA GLN A 9 3.80 -11.60 2.49
C GLN A 9 2.64 -10.69 2.08
N ARG A 10 1.86 -10.29 3.08
CA ARG A 10 0.78 -9.33 2.94
C ARG A 10 1.05 -8.14 3.85
N LEU A 11 1.01 -6.95 3.27
CA LEU A 11 1.07 -5.69 3.99
C LEU A 11 -0.33 -5.10 4.05
N GLU A 12 -0.73 -4.68 5.25
CA GLU A 12 -1.96 -3.91 5.45
C GLU A 12 -1.57 -2.57 6.05
N ALA A 13 -1.89 -1.50 5.36
CA ALA A 13 -1.49 -0.16 5.76
C ALA A 13 -2.69 0.78 5.79
N THR A 14 -2.73 1.66 6.79
CA THR A 14 -3.66 2.77 6.88
C THR A 14 -2.86 4.05 6.92
N VAL A 15 -3.12 4.94 5.96
CA VAL A 15 -2.39 6.20 5.81
C VAL A 15 -3.28 7.34 6.28
N ARG A 16 -2.76 8.16 7.20
CA ARG A 16 -3.47 9.29 7.79
C ARG A 16 -2.80 10.60 7.41
N GLY A 17 -3.59 11.65 7.32
CA GLY A 17 -3.12 12.98 6.99
C GLY A 17 -3.94 13.57 5.85
N ARG A 18 -3.33 14.49 5.09
CA ARG A 18 -3.94 15.03 3.89
C ARG A 18 -3.60 14.12 2.72
N VAL A 19 -4.41 13.07 2.58
CA VAL A 19 -4.12 11.95 1.67
C VAL A 19 -5.25 11.66 0.66
N GLN A 20 -6.40 12.30 0.82
CA GLN A 20 -7.49 12.19 -0.16
C GLN A 20 -7.57 13.46 -1.01
N GLY A 21 -7.95 13.31 -2.29
CA GLY A 21 -8.04 14.44 -3.20
C GLY A 21 -6.70 14.99 -3.68
N VAL A 22 -5.62 14.22 -3.49
CA VAL A 22 -4.24 14.64 -3.80
C VAL A 22 -3.53 13.66 -4.74
N GLY A 23 -4.26 12.70 -5.33
CA GLY A 23 -3.69 11.71 -6.23
C GLY A 23 -3.01 10.53 -5.53
N PHE A 24 -3.32 10.32 -4.24
CA PHE A 24 -2.65 9.28 -3.45
C PHE A 24 -2.95 7.88 -3.97
N ARG A 25 -4.22 7.58 -4.34
CA ARG A 25 -4.59 6.27 -4.86
C ARG A 25 -3.86 5.96 -6.17
N HIS A 26 -3.78 6.93 -7.06
CA HIS A 26 -3.06 6.76 -8.33
C HIS A 26 -1.57 6.54 -8.11
N PHE A 27 -0.96 7.32 -7.21
CA PHE A 27 0.44 7.18 -6.82
C PHE A 27 0.71 5.78 -6.28
N THR A 28 -0.13 5.29 -5.36
CA THR A 28 0.03 3.98 -4.75
C THR A 28 -0.09 2.86 -5.79
N ARG A 29 -1.09 2.95 -6.68
CA ARG A 29 -1.26 1.94 -7.72
C ARG A 29 -0.05 1.86 -8.64
N ARG A 30 0.44 3.01 -9.10
CA ARG A 30 1.60 3.05 -9.98
C ARG A 30 2.84 2.46 -9.30
N THR A 31 3.07 2.83 -8.05
CA THR A 31 4.20 2.33 -7.27
C THR A 31 4.10 0.81 -7.10
N ALA A 32 2.96 0.32 -6.68
CA ALA A 32 2.74 -1.10 -6.45
C ALA A 32 2.88 -1.92 -7.74
N GLN A 33 2.31 -1.44 -8.85
CA GLN A 33 2.44 -2.11 -10.14
C GLN A 33 3.89 -2.18 -10.60
N GLY A 34 4.65 -1.11 -10.43
CA GLY A 34 6.07 -1.08 -10.75
C GLY A 34 6.91 -2.05 -9.92
N LEU A 35 6.43 -2.40 -8.73
CA LEU A 35 7.08 -3.34 -7.84
C LEU A 35 6.57 -4.79 -8.00
N GLY A 36 5.65 -5.03 -8.94
CA GLY A 36 5.08 -6.36 -9.15
C GLY A 36 4.14 -6.83 -8.05
N LEU A 37 3.55 -5.90 -7.30
CA LEU A 37 2.65 -6.23 -6.20
C LEU A 37 1.21 -6.33 -6.70
N VAL A 38 0.40 -7.10 -5.96
CA VAL A 38 -1.03 -7.23 -6.19
C VAL A 38 -1.78 -6.74 -4.94
N GLY A 39 -3.04 -6.35 -5.10
CA GLY A 39 -3.85 -5.84 -4.00
C GLY A 39 -4.72 -4.67 -4.42
N PHE A 40 -4.94 -3.74 -3.48
CA PHE A 40 -5.77 -2.57 -3.77
C PHE A 40 -5.43 -1.39 -2.85
N VAL A 41 -5.87 -0.21 -3.28
CA VAL A 41 -5.85 1.02 -2.49
C VAL A 41 -7.23 1.66 -2.58
N ARG A 42 -7.73 2.15 -1.45
CA ARG A 42 -9.04 2.84 -1.43
C ARG A 42 -9.02 3.99 -0.44
N ASN A 43 -9.86 4.99 -0.73
CA ASN A 43 -10.19 6.04 0.24
C ASN A 43 -11.24 5.50 1.21
N ASP A 44 -11.10 5.82 2.49
CA ASP A 44 -12.05 5.44 3.52
C ASP A 44 -12.90 6.65 3.91
N PRO A 45 -14.15 6.42 4.43
CA PRO A 45 -15.03 7.53 4.82
C PRO A 45 -14.46 8.45 5.89
N ASP A 46 -13.54 7.95 6.71
CA ASP A 46 -12.92 8.74 7.80
C ASP A 46 -11.76 9.63 7.33
N GLY A 47 -11.48 9.67 6.02
CA GLY A 47 -10.41 10.48 5.45
C GLY A 47 -9.07 9.76 5.30
N THR A 48 -8.96 8.53 5.78
CA THR A 48 -7.75 7.73 5.62
C THR A 48 -7.71 7.04 4.26
N VAL A 49 -6.55 6.48 3.92
CA VAL A 49 -6.36 5.62 2.75
C VAL A 49 -5.92 4.25 3.25
N THR A 50 -6.62 3.21 2.81
CA THR A 50 -6.25 1.82 3.10
C THR A 50 -5.51 1.23 1.92
N VAL A 51 -4.39 0.56 2.18
CA VAL A 51 -3.59 -0.14 1.18
C VAL A 51 -3.43 -1.59 1.63
N ILE A 52 -3.82 -2.52 0.77
CA ILE A 52 -3.57 -3.95 0.98
C ILE A 52 -2.70 -4.40 -0.19
N ALA A 53 -1.55 -4.98 0.10
CA ALA A 53 -0.62 -5.41 -0.95
C ALA A 53 0.00 -6.75 -0.60
N GLU A 54 0.19 -7.58 -1.61
CA GLU A 54 0.83 -8.88 -1.46
C GLU A 54 1.93 -9.04 -2.49
N GLY A 55 3.01 -9.68 -2.09
CA GLY A 55 4.15 -9.93 -2.93
C GLY A 55 5.41 -10.15 -2.13
N ALA A 56 6.56 -9.97 -2.76
CA ALA A 56 7.85 -10.14 -2.11
C ALA A 56 8.04 -9.11 -1.00
N ARG A 57 8.60 -9.54 0.13
CA ARG A 57 8.82 -8.68 1.29
C ARG A 57 9.61 -7.43 0.95
N SER A 58 10.66 -7.57 0.13
CA SER A 58 11.48 -6.41 -0.26
C SER A 58 10.67 -5.37 -1.03
N ALA A 59 9.78 -5.83 -1.92
CA ALA A 59 8.89 -4.92 -2.66
C ALA A 59 7.88 -4.25 -1.74
N LEU A 60 7.34 -4.99 -0.77
CA LEU A 60 6.41 -4.43 0.21
C LEU A 60 7.09 -3.39 1.10
N ASP A 61 8.35 -3.60 1.47
CA ASP A 61 9.12 -2.60 2.23
C ASP A 61 9.30 -1.32 1.42
N GLU A 62 9.56 -1.43 0.12
CA GLU A 62 9.66 -0.26 -0.76
C GLU A 62 8.33 0.47 -0.88
N LEU A 63 7.22 -0.28 -1.01
CA LEU A 63 5.90 0.33 -1.02
C LEU A 63 5.63 1.07 0.28
N ALA A 64 5.92 0.46 1.43
CA ALA A 64 5.71 1.11 2.73
C ALA A 64 6.50 2.42 2.83
N GLY A 65 7.74 2.44 2.37
CA GLY A 65 8.54 3.66 2.32
C GLY A 65 7.91 4.74 1.43
N ALA A 66 7.40 4.34 0.26
CA ALA A 66 6.72 5.27 -0.64
C ALA A 66 5.44 5.84 -0.04
N LEU A 67 4.70 5.03 0.74
CA LEU A 67 3.48 5.52 1.41
C LEU A 67 3.79 6.59 2.46
N HIS A 68 4.93 6.50 3.15
CA HIS A 68 5.36 7.53 4.09
C HIS A 68 5.64 8.87 3.40
N ASP A 69 6.18 8.82 2.19
CA ASP A 69 6.45 10.04 1.42
C ASP A 69 5.19 10.59 0.76
N GLY A 70 4.42 9.72 0.15
CA GLY A 70 3.24 10.09 -0.61
C GLY A 70 3.56 10.87 -1.88
N PRO A 71 2.54 11.23 -2.69
CA PRO A 71 2.72 12.11 -3.83
C PRO A 71 2.98 13.54 -3.35
N ARG A 72 3.46 14.39 -4.27
CA ARG A 72 3.89 15.77 -3.95
C ARG A 72 2.83 16.59 -3.21
N ALA A 73 1.56 16.45 -3.55
CA ALA A 73 0.49 17.23 -2.96
C ALA A 73 -0.04 16.68 -1.63
N ALA A 74 0.42 15.51 -1.22
CA ALA A 74 -0.02 14.88 0.03
C ALA A 74 0.81 15.35 1.21
N GLU A 75 0.19 15.30 2.39
CA GLU A 75 0.88 15.44 3.67
C GLU A 75 0.56 14.22 4.50
N VAL A 76 1.52 13.30 4.58
CA VAL A 76 1.36 12.06 5.35
C VAL A 76 1.78 12.32 6.79
N GLU A 77 0.83 12.17 7.71
CA GLU A 77 1.08 12.37 9.13
C GLU A 77 1.47 11.06 9.81
N HIS A 78 0.87 9.95 9.39
CA HIS A 78 1.10 8.66 10.01
C HIS A 78 0.75 7.53 9.05
N VAL A 79 1.57 6.47 9.06
CA VAL A 79 1.29 5.23 8.35
C VAL A 79 1.31 4.10 9.37
N GLU A 80 0.17 3.44 9.53
CA GLU A 80 0.02 2.30 10.42
C GLU A 80 0.09 1.04 9.58
N THR A 81 1.00 0.14 9.91
CA THR A 81 1.21 -1.08 9.13
C THR A 81 1.06 -2.33 9.97
N SER A 82 0.55 -3.38 9.35
CA SER A 82 0.59 -4.73 9.91
C SER A 82 0.92 -5.73 8.81
N TRP A 83 1.43 -6.88 9.21
CA TRP A 83 1.92 -7.91 8.29
C TRP A 83 1.16 -9.20 8.52
N ALA A 84 0.92 -9.94 7.44
CA ALA A 84 0.18 -11.20 7.49
C ALA A 84 0.66 -12.11 6.36
N SER A 85 0.18 -13.35 6.36
CA SER A 85 0.40 -14.26 5.26
C SER A 85 -0.45 -13.86 4.06
N PRO A 86 0.03 -14.08 2.84
CA PRO A 86 -0.76 -13.81 1.64
C PRO A 86 -2.04 -14.65 1.61
N ARG A 87 -3.11 -14.08 1.06
CA ARG A 87 -4.37 -14.80 0.83
C ARG A 87 -4.51 -15.28 -0.61
N ASP A 88 -3.66 -14.77 -1.51
CA ASP A 88 -3.66 -15.12 -2.93
C ASP A 88 -5.00 -14.84 -3.64
N ASP A 89 -5.70 -13.78 -3.20
CA ASP A 89 -7.01 -13.41 -3.73
C ASP A 89 -6.95 -12.38 -4.85
N PHE A 90 -5.75 -11.86 -5.16
CA PHE A 90 -5.60 -10.75 -6.10
C PHE A 90 -4.85 -11.16 -7.35
N ASP A 91 -5.30 -10.66 -8.51
CA ASP A 91 -4.64 -10.86 -9.80
C ASP A 91 -3.79 -9.66 -10.21
N ASP A 92 -4.13 -8.46 -9.71
CA ASP A 92 -3.44 -7.23 -10.04
C ASP A 92 -3.48 -6.26 -8.87
N PHE A 93 -2.95 -5.05 -9.07
CA PHE A 93 -3.10 -3.96 -8.11
C PHE A 93 -4.06 -2.92 -8.68
N SER A 94 -5.13 -2.64 -7.96
CA SER A 94 -6.21 -1.79 -8.45
C SER A 94 -6.61 -0.73 -7.43
N VAL A 95 -7.36 0.28 -7.91
CA VAL A 95 -8.04 1.24 -7.05
C VAL A 95 -9.43 0.68 -6.75
N ALA A 96 -9.74 0.58 -5.47
CA ALA A 96 -11.06 0.13 -5.02
C ALA A 96 -11.89 1.32 -4.57
N TYR A 97 -13.21 1.18 -4.68
CA TYR A 97 -14.18 2.20 -4.28
C TYR A 97 -15.18 1.60 -3.31
N HIS A 98 -15.69 2.43 -2.45
CA HIS A 98 -16.78 2.04 -1.54
C HIS A 98 -18.11 1.92 -2.25
#